data_9fb54cc6c46d5423bf01198ed9354366
#
_entry.id   9fb54cc6c46d5423bf01198ed9354366
#
_cell.length_a   1.000
_cell.length_b   1.000
_cell.length_c   1.000
_cell.angle_alpha   90.00
_cell.angle_beta   90.00
_cell.angle_gamma   90.00
#
_symmetry.space_group_name_H-M   'P 1'
#
loop_
_entity.id
_entity.type
_entity.pdbx_description
1 polymer ?
#
loop_
_entity_poly.entity_id
_entity_poly.type
_entity_poly.pdbx_seq_one_letter_code
_entity_poly.pdbx_strand_id
1 'polypeptide(L)'
;RVKEQEGVLSENRYTEYARAVLACKAIGINPSDIGGYDLIKSLEDFEAVTAQGLNGAVYALLALNADRSDVDGELEQKYLTYIVGQEKPSGGFSLDDSSDTADVDLTAMTLQCLEPYATEEEISAIIDRGVEFLADAQAEDGGYEAYGDKSSESVSQVILALSTYGIDCNKDAR
;
A
#
# COMPACT_ATOMS: atom_id res chain seq x y z
N ARG A 1 22.06 0.55 11.40
CA ARG A 1 21.93 0.87 9.95
C ARG A 1 21.59 2.35 9.74
N VAL A 2 20.49 2.90 10.27
CA VAL A 2 20.12 4.34 10.05
C VAL A 2 21.24 5.28 10.44
N LYS A 3 21.81 5.15 11.66
CA LYS A 3 22.93 5.97 12.13
C LYS A 3 24.21 5.79 11.32
N GLU A 4 24.51 4.57 10.90
CA GLU A 4 25.72 4.24 10.11
C GLU A 4 25.65 4.81 8.70
N GLN A 5 24.45 5.03 8.20
CA GLN A 5 24.16 5.57 6.87
C GLN A 5 23.72 7.04 6.91
N GLU A 6 23.91 7.72 8.05
CA GLU A 6 23.56 9.14 8.24
C GLU A 6 22.12 9.49 7.84
N GLY A 7 21.17 8.53 8.06
CA GLY A 7 19.76 8.68 7.70
C GLY A 7 19.43 8.25 6.28
N VAL A 8 20.39 8.03 5.39
CA VAL A 8 20.16 7.61 4.00
C VAL A 8 20.03 6.09 3.92
N LEU A 9 18.82 5.58 3.79
CA LEU A 9 18.56 4.13 3.65
C LEU A 9 18.75 3.66 2.21
N SER A 10 18.37 4.49 1.25
CA SER A 10 18.53 4.27 -0.19
C SER A 10 18.48 5.60 -0.91
N GLU A 11 19.20 5.72 -2.03
CA GLU A 11 19.20 6.93 -2.87
C GLU A 11 18.02 6.94 -3.86
N ASN A 12 17.43 5.77 -4.15
CA ASN A 12 16.43 5.62 -5.20
C ASN A 12 15.30 4.62 -4.88
N ARG A 13 15.27 4.03 -3.66
CA ARG A 13 14.21 3.12 -3.23
C ARG A 13 13.51 3.66 -1.98
N TYR A 14 12.53 4.53 -2.19
CA TYR A 14 11.80 5.18 -1.11
C TYR A 14 10.90 4.21 -0.33
N THR A 15 10.55 3.06 -0.90
CA THR A 15 9.90 1.96 -0.19
C THR A 15 10.73 1.42 0.99
N GLU A 16 12.06 1.59 0.99
CA GLU A 16 12.92 1.24 2.13
C GLU A 16 12.63 2.15 3.35
N TYR A 17 12.40 3.46 3.11
CA TYR A 17 12.02 4.41 4.16
C TYR A 17 10.61 4.11 4.67
N ALA A 18 9.64 3.92 3.79
CA ALA A 18 8.27 3.59 4.17
C ALA A 18 8.19 2.31 5.03
N ARG A 19 8.91 1.26 4.63
CA ARG A 19 9.01 0.01 5.43
C ARG A 19 9.66 0.23 6.78
N ALA A 20 10.69 1.09 6.86
CA ALA A 20 11.33 1.42 8.13
C ALA A 20 10.39 2.21 9.04
N VAL A 21 9.62 3.16 8.48
CA VAL A 21 8.57 3.91 9.21
C VAL A 21 7.53 2.95 9.78
N LEU A 22 6.96 2.08 8.94
CA LEU A 22 5.98 1.06 9.36
C LEU A 22 6.53 0.16 10.47
N ALA A 23 7.78 -0.32 10.34
CA ALA A 23 8.41 -1.15 11.35
C ALA A 23 8.62 -0.38 12.69
N CYS A 24 9.02 0.90 12.63
CA CYS A 24 9.15 1.75 13.82
C CYS A 24 7.81 1.91 14.52
N LYS A 25 6.74 2.22 13.77
CA LYS A 25 5.39 2.38 14.32
C LYS A 25 4.88 1.08 14.95
N ALA A 26 5.12 -0.07 14.31
CA ALA A 26 4.70 -1.37 14.83
C ALA A 26 5.33 -1.73 16.20
N ILE A 27 6.53 -1.22 16.48
CA ILE A 27 7.23 -1.45 17.77
C ILE A 27 7.20 -0.24 18.70
N GLY A 28 6.38 0.79 18.39
CA GLY A 28 6.18 1.96 19.23
C GLY A 28 7.36 2.95 19.24
N ILE A 29 8.20 2.96 18.21
CA ILE A 29 9.31 3.90 18.06
C ILE A 29 8.88 5.05 17.16
N ASN A 30 9.26 6.28 17.51
CA ASN A 30 8.99 7.46 16.68
C ASN A 30 9.89 7.47 15.43
N PRO A 31 9.33 7.35 14.20
CA PRO A 31 10.13 7.34 12.96
C PRO A 31 10.73 8.70 12.60
N SER A 32 10.21 9.80 13.18
CA SER A 32 10.77 11.15 12.96
C SER A 32 12.03 11.41 13.80
N ASP A 33 12.43 10.50 14.68
CA ASP A 33 13.69 10.60 15.43
C ASP A 33 14.35 9.23 15.61
N ILE A 34 14.91 8.70 14.57
CA ILE A 34 15.70 7.45 14.62
C ILE A 34 17.18 7.79 14.68
N GLY A 35 17.61 8.04 15.91
CA GLY A 35 19.02 8.39 16.15
C GLY A 35 19.42 9.76 15.61
N GLY A 36 18.50 10.70 15.61
CA GLY A 36 18.65 12.06 15.12
C GLY A 36 18.26 12.25 13.65
N TYR A 37 17.68 11.23 13.01
CA TYR A 37 17.24 11.29 11.60
C TYR A 37 15.74 11.08 11.50
N ASP A 38 15.09 11.91 10.68
CA ASP A 38 13.68 11.83 10.34
C ASP A 38 13.50 11.00 9.07
N LEU A 39 12.89 9.81 9.21
CA LEU A 39 12.63 8.91 8.08
C LEU A 39 11.38 9.31 7.29
N ILE A 40 10.43 10.02 7.92
CA ILE A 40 9.20 10.48 7.27
C ILE A 40 9.51 11.53 6.22
N LYS A 41 10.45 12.41 6.52
CA LYS A 41 10.87 13.48 5.62
C LYS A 41 11.27 13.00 4.22
N SER A 42 11.81 11.78 4.13
CA SER A 42 12.15 11.19 2.83
C SER A 42 10.91 10.85 1.99
N LEU A 43 9.73 10.72 2.62
CA LEU A 43 8.46 10.45 1.93
C LEU A 43 7.75 11.73 1.47
N GLU A 44 8.27 12.91 1.81
CA GLU A 44 7.73 14.21 1.38
C GLU A 44 8.11 14.54 -0.08
N ASP A 45 9.16 13.91 -0.60
CA ASP A 45 9.56 14.08 -2.01
C ASP A 45 8.65 13.22 -2.93
N PHE A 46 7.47 13.76 -3.20
CA PHE A 46 6.43 13.09 -3.99
C PHE A 46 6.94 12.63 -5.36
N GLU A 47 7.71 13.47 -6.07
CA GLU A 47 8.21 13.16 -7.41
C GLU A 47 9.21 11.99 -7.37
N ALA A 48 10.11 11.99 -6.40
CA ALA A 48 11.09 10.93 -6.24
C ALA A 48 10.46 9.61 -5.78
N VAL A 49 9.44 9.67 -4.92
CA VAL A 49 8.68 8.50 -4.47
C VAL A 49 7.88 7.90 -5.61
N THR A 50 7.15 8.72 -6.37
CA THR A 50 6.30 8.26 -7.49
C THR A 50 7.09 7.88 -8.73
N ALA A 51 8.36 8.28 -8.84
CA ALA A 51 9.28 7.75 -9.86
C ALA A 51 9.48 6.22 -9.74
N GLN A 52 9.15 5.62 -8.59
CA GLN A 52 9.09 4.17 -8.39
C GLN A 52 7.75 3.54 -8.82
N GLY A 53 6.89 4.32 -9.47
CA GLY A 53 5.53 3.90 -9.85
C GLY A 53 4.60 3.77 -8.64
N LEU A 54 3.47 3.12 -8.86
CA LEU A 54 2.39 2.97 -7.89
C LEU A 54 2.85 2.33 -6.56
N ASN A 55 3.76 1.36 -6.60
CA ASN A 55 4.28 0.72 -5.40
C ASN A 55 4.95 1.71 -4.42
N GLY A 56 5.67 2.71 -4.96
CA GLY A 56 6.26 3.79 -4.15
C GLY A 56 5.19 4.60 -3.43
N ALA A 57 4.18 5.04 -4.16
CA ALA A 57 3.07 5.83 -3.63
C ALA A 57 2.25 5.08 -2.58
N VAL A 58 1.91 3.81 -2.84
CA VAL A 58 1.16 2.95 -1.90
C VAL A 58 1.92 2.76 -0.59
N TYR A 59 3.21 2.42 -0.65
CA TYR A 59 4.03 2.29 0.55
C TYR A 59 4.19 3.61 1.31
N ALA A 60 4.34 4.73 0.60
CA ALA A 60 4.43 6.05 1.23
C ALA A 60 3.13 6.39 1.97
N LEU A 61 1.97 6.24 1.32
CA LEU A 61 0.68 6.54 1.94
C LEU A 61 0.39 5.61 3.13
N LEU A 62 0.71 4.32 3.05
CA LEU A 62 0.63 3.40 4.19
C LEU A 62 1.47 3.87 5.38
N ALA A 63 2.70 4.33 5.12
CA ALA A 63 3.59 4.81 6.17
C ALA A 63 3.09 6.12 6.80
N LEU A 64 2.60 7.06 5.98
CA LEU A 64 2.00 8.32 6.43
C LEU A 64 0.73 8.07 7.24
N ASN A 65 -0.16 7.18 6.79
CA ASN A 65 -1.36 6.77 7.52
C ASN A 65 -1.04 6.13 8.89
N ALA A 66 0.07 5.41 9.00
CA ALA A 66 0.51 4.82 10.27
C ALA A 66 1.06 5.88 11.25
N ASP A 67 1.55 7.01 10.75
CA ASP A 67 2.06 8.13 11.55
C ASP A 67 1.23 9.41 11.37
N ARG A 68 0.00 9.39 11.84
CA ARG A 68 -0.94 10.52 11.69
C ARG A 68 -0.60 11.76 12.51
N SER A 69 0.50 11.79 13.25
CA SER A 69 0.75 12.85 14.24
C SER A 69 1.20 14.18 13.64
N ASP A 70 1.83 14.19 12.44
CA ASP A 70 2.44 15.38 11.84
C ASP A 70 2.44 15.36 10.29
N VAL A 71 1.53 14.61 9.66
CA VAL A 71 1.51 14.50 8.19
C VAL A 71 0.77 15.69 7.59
N ASP A 72 1.38 16.28 6.56
CA ASP A 72 0.74 17.31 5.74
C ASP A 72 -0.44 16.71 4.95
N GLY A 73 -1.65 17.16 5.25
CA GLY A 73 -2.85 16.70 4.57
C GLY A 73 -2.85 16.96 3.05
N GLU A 74 -2.10 17.97 2.57
CA GLU A 74 -1.93 18.20 1.13
C GLU A 74 -1.09 17.10 0.50
N LEU A 75 -0.07 16.61 1.20
CA LEU A 75 0.78 15.51 0.74
C LEU A 75 0.00 14.19 0.71
N GLU A 76 -0.77 13.88 1.76
CA GLU A 76 -1.66 12.71 1.77
C GLU A 76 -2.61 12.74 0.59
N GLN A 77 -3.27 13.87 0.35
CA GLN A 77 -4.20 14.04 -0.77
C GLN A 77 -3.53 13.88 -2.13
N LYS A 78 -2.27 14.31 -2.27
CA LYS A 78 -1.47 14.11 -3.49
C LYS A 78 -1.25 12.62 -3.77
N TYR A 79 -0.82 11.86 -2.74
CA TYR A 79 -0.64 10.41 -2.88
C TYR A 79 -1.96 9.71 -3.17
N LEU A 80 -3.02 10.06 -2.44
CA LEU A 80 -4.34 9.49 -2.66
C LEU A 80 -4.82 9.70 -4.09
N THR A 81 -4.77 10.94 -4.59
CA THR A 81 -5.16 11.28 -5.96
C THR A 81 -4.34 10.52 -7.01
N TYR A 82 -3.03 10.40 -6.80
CA TYR A 82 -2.16 9.63 -7.68
C TYR A 82 -2.55 8.15 -7.71
N ILE A 83 -2.77 7.55 -6.53
CA ILE A 83 -3.09 6.12 -6.39
C ILE A 83 -4.44 5.80 -7.05
N VAL A 84 -5.49 6.56 -6.75
CA VAL A 84 -6.83 6.29 -7.32
C VAL A 84 -6.85 6.46 -8.83
N GLY A 85 -6.04 7.38 -9.37
CA GLY A 85 -5.87 7.59 -10.80
C GLY A 85 -5.19 6.43 -11.55
N GLN A 86 -4.63 5.44 -10.83
CA GLN A 86 -3.97 4.26 -11.40
C GLN A 86 -4.88 3.01 -11.43
N GLU A 87 -6.15 3.14 -11.03
CA GLU A 87 -7.08 2.02 -11.10
C GLU A 87 -7.19 1.48 -12.53
N LYS A 88 -7.11 0.15 -12.66
CA LYS A 88 -7.22 -0.53 -13.95
C LYS A 88 -8.70 -0.80 -14.31
N PRO A 89 -9.03 -0.96 -15.60
CA PRO A 89 -10.41 -1.30 -16.02
C PRO A 89 -10.97 -2.56 -15.37
N SER A 90 -10.10 -3.46 -14.90
CA SER A 90 -10.49 -4.66 -14.16
C SER A 90 -10.92 -4.41 -12.71
N GLY A 91 -10.85 -3.18 -12.22
CA GLY A 91 -11.22 -2.81 -10.85
C GLY A 91 -10.12 -2.98 -9.81
N GLY A 92 -8.90 -3.25 -10.21
CA GLY A 92 -7.75 -3.38 -9.30
C GLY A 92 -6.57 -2.54 -9.75
N PHE A 93 -5.36 -2.88 -9.29
CA PHE A 93 -4.14 -2.11 -9.47
C PHE A 93 -2.99 -2.98 -9.97
N SER A 94 -2.05 -2.40 -10.70
CA SER A 94 -0.87 -3.11 -11.22
C SER A 94 0.35 -2.20 -11.27
N LEU A 95 1.54 -2.82 -11.18
CA LEU A 95 2.82 -2.12 -11.43
C LEU A 95 3.05 -1.86 -12.92
N ASP A 96 2.43 -2.64 -13.78
CA ASP A 96 2.57 -2.50 -15.23
C ASP A 96 1.57 -1.47 -15.75
N ASP A 97 2.06 -0.25 -16.00
CA ASP A 97 1.25 0.84 -16.54
C ASP A 97 0.71 0.54 -17.95
N SER A 98 1.36 -0.36 -18.69
CA SER A 98 0.95 -0.75 -20.03
C SER A 98 -0.12 -1.84 -20.06
N SER A 99 -0.38 -2.50 -18.91
CA SER A 99 -1.38 -3.56 -18.76
C SER A 99 -2.73 -2.99 -18.35
N ASP A 100 -3.79 -3.46 -18.96
CA ASP A 100 -5.18 -3.23 -18.50
C ASP A 100 -5.57 -4.20 -17.37
N THR A 101 -4.71 -5.17 -17.05
CA THR A 101 -4.95 -6.20 -16.05
C THR A 101 -4.29 -5.81 -14.74
N ALA A 102 -5.07 -5.88 -13.66
CA ALA A 102 -4.56 -5.70 -12.29
C ALA A 102 -3.80 -6.96 -11.80
N ASP A 103 -3.00 -6.80 -10.76
CA ASP A 103 -2.41 -7.90 -10.01
C ASP A 103 -2.95 -7.96 -8.56
N VAL A 104 -2.92 -9.16 -7.99
CA VAL A 104 -3.50 -9.46 -6.68
C VAL A 104 -2.74 -8.71 -5.57
N ASP A 105 -1.41 -8.75 -5.60
CA ASP A 105 -0.59 -8.22 -4.51
C ASP A 105 -0.73 -6.70 -4.40
N LEU A 106 -0.59 -5.98 -5.54
CA LEU A 106 -0.68 -4.53 -5.52
C LEU A 106 -2.12 -4.06 -5.26
N THR A 107 -3.12 -4.78 -5.77
CA THR A 107 -4.53 -4.50 -5.43
C THR A 107 -4.75 -4.62 -3.93
N ALA A 108 -4.35 -5.74 -3.32
CA ALA A 108 -4.50 -5.95 -1.89
C ALA A 108 -3.75 -4.90 -1.05
N MET A 109 -2.53 -4.52 -1.44
CA MET A 109 -1.77 -3.46 -0.76
C MET A 109 -2.43 -2.09 -0.91
N THR A 110 -2.95 -1.78 -2.09
CA THR A 110 -3.66 -0.52 -2.35
C THR A 110 -4.93 -0.43 -1.51
N LEU A 111 -5.72 -1.48 -1.42
CA LEU A 111 -6.90 -1.51 -0.55
C LEU A 111 -6.53 -1.21 0.91
N GLN A 112 -5.44 -1.75 1.44
CA GLN A 112 -4.98 -1.44 2.80
C GLN A 112 -4.70 0.05 2.99
N CYS A 113 -4.10 0.73 2.02
CA CYS A 113 -3.81 2.16 2.14
C CYS A 113 -5.04 3.06 1.95
N LEU A 114 -6.10 2.58 1.28
CA LEU A 114 -7.34 3.31 1.05
C LEU A 114 -8.34 3.24 2.23
N GLU A 115 -8.15 2.31 3.18
CA GLU A 115 -9.10 2.12 4.29
C GLU A 115 -9.42 3.41 5.08
N PRO A 116 -8.45 4.27 5.44
CA PRO A 116 -8.77 5.50 6.17
C PRO A 116 -9.69 6.47 5.44
N TYR A 117 -9.84 6.30 4.14
CA TYR A 117 -10.64 7.14 3.24
C TYR A 117 -11.94 6.45 2.78
N ALA A 118 -12.25 5.27 3.31
CA ALA A 118 -13.39 4.44 2.88
C ALA A 118 -14.77 5.09 3.08
N THR A 119 -14.87 6.18 3.83
CA THR A 119 -16.11 6.97 4.00
C THR A 119 -16.38 7.94 2.85
N GLU A 120 -15.42 8.17 1.97
CA GLU A 120 -15.58 8.97 0.77
C GLU A 120 -16.23 8.11 -0.32
N GLU A 121 -17.31 8.59 -0.92
CA GLU A 121 -18.13 7.81 -1.87
C GLU A 121 -17.31 7.27 -3.07
N GLU A 122 -16.42 8.09 -3.62
CA GLU A 122 -15.54 7.69 -4.72
C GLU A 122 -14.55 6.59 -4.30
N ILE A 123 -13.93 6.76 -3.14
CA ILE A 123 -12.95 5.79 -2.60
C ILE A 123 -13.64 4.48 -2.24
N SER A 124 -14.83 4.55 -1.61
CA SER A 124 -15.64 3.36 -1.31
C SER A 124 -15.95 2.55 -2.57
N ALA A 125 -16.32 3.21 -3.66
CA ALA A 125 -16.60 2.53 -4.92
C ALA A 125 -15.35 1.86 -5.54
N ILE A 126 -14.17 2.46 -5.38
CA ILE A 126 -12.88 1.87 -5.80
C ILE A 126 -12.56 0.63 -4.94
N ILE A 127 -12.77 0.74 -3.63
CA ILE A 127 -12.56 -0.36 -2.69
C ILE A 127 -13.47 -1.54 -3.06
N ASP A 128 -14.76 -1.31 -3.33
CA ASP A 128 -15.71 -2.35 -3.71
C ASP A 128 -15.25 -3.09 -4.98
N ARG A 129 -14.82 -2.36 -6.02
CA ARG A 129 -14.28 -2.96 -7.25
C ARG A 129 -13.00 -3.74 -7.02
N GLY A 130 -12.11 -3.23 -6.16
CA GLY A 130 -10.88 -3.94 -5.80
C GLY A 130 -11.15 -5.24 -5.04
N VAL A 131 -12.13 -5.24 -4.13
CA VAL A 131 -12.57 -6.45 -3.42
C VAL A 131 -13.20 -7.44 -4.41
N GLU A 132 -14.03 -6.99 -5.35
CA GLU A 132 -14.60 -7.83 -6.39
C GLU A 132 -13.50 -8.45 -7.27
N PHE A 133 -12.53 -7.66 -7.70
CA PHE A 133 -11.35 -8.16 -8.43
C PHE A 133 -10.61 -9.26 -7.66
N LEU A 134 -10.31 -9.05 -6.37
CA LEU A 134 -9.63 -10.06 -5.55
C LEU A 134 -10.45 -11.34 -5.44
N ALA A 135 -11.75 -11.18 -5.32
CA ALA A 135 -12.64 -12.29 -5.24
C ALA A 135 -12.73 -13.08 -6.56
N ASP A 136 -12.69 -12.41 -7.73
CA ASP A 136 -12.65 -13.06 -9.06
C ASP A 136 -11.32 -13.73 -9.37
N ALA A 137 -10.23 -13.20 -8.80
CA ALA A 137 -8.88 -13.76 -8.94
C ALA A 137 -8.62 -14.98 -8.04
N GLN A 138 -9.53 -15.30 -7.10
CA GLN A 138 -9.36 -16.43 -6.20
C GLN A 138 -9.50 -17.76 -6.94
N ALA A 139 -8.53 -18.65 -6.76
CA ALA A 139 -8.54 -19.99 -7.32
C ALA A 139 -9.60 -20.89 -6.64
N GLU A 140 -10.00 -22.00 -7.29
CA GLU A 140 -11.00 -22.96 -6.77
C GLU A 140 -10.62 -23.55 -5.39
N ASP A 141 -9.34 -23.61 -5.08
CA ASP A 141 -8.84 -24.10 -3.78
C ASP A 141 -8.75 -23.01 -2.70
N GLY A 142 -9.22 -21.80 -3.01
CA GLY A 142 -9.19 -20.64 -2.11
C GLY A 142 -7.86 -19.89 -2.09
N GLY A 143 -6.87 -20.31 -2.87
CA GLY A 143 -5.57 -19.68 -3.00
C GLY A 143 -5.53 -18.53 -4.01
N TYR A 144 -4.35 -17.94 -4.17
CA TYR A 144 -4.04 -16.93 -5.19
C TYR A 144 -2.76 -17.31 -5.91
N GLU A 145 -2.63 -16.83 -7.14
CA GLU A 145 -1.46 -17.05 -7.97
C GLU A 145 -0.72 -15.73 -8.21
N ALA A 146 0.60 -15.80 -8.27
CA ALA A 146 1.48 -14.75 -8.75
C ALA A 146 2.39 -15.33 -9.83
N TYR A 147 2.46 -14.66 -10.98
CA TYR A 147 3.28 -15.09 -12.13
C TYR A 147 3.00 -16.54 -12.61
N GLY A 148 1.77 -17.05 -12.37
CA GLY A 148 1.34 -18.38 -12.77
C GLY A 148 1.65 -19.49 -11.77
N ASP A 149 2.22 -19.16 -10.61
CA ASP A 149 2.47 -20.09 -9.51
C ASP A 149 1.62 -19.73 -8.28
N LYS A 150 1.25 -20.74 -7.48
CA LYS A 150 0.57 -20.51 -6.20
C LYS A 150 1.46 -19.72 -5.24
N SER A 151 0.90 -18.66 -4.68
CA SER A 151 1.61 -17.69 -3.83
C SER A 151 0.99 -17.59 -2.44
N SER A 152 1.72 -18.02 -1.44
CA SER A 152 1.34 -17.81 -0.02
C SER A 152 1.46 -16.35 0.39
N GLU A 153 2.33 -15.60 -0.26
CA GLU A 153 2.50 -14.17 -0.09
C GLU A 153 1.25 -13.41 -0.54
N SER A 154 0.74 -13.73 -1.73
CA SER A 154 -0.50 -13.13 -2.25
C SER A 154 -1.70 -13.46 -1.37
N VAL A 155 -1.83 -14.71 -0.92
CA VAL A 155 -2.87 -15.11 0.07
C VAL A 155 -2.76 -14.24 1.33
N SER A 156 -1.54 -14.04 1.86
CA SER A 156 -1.33 -13.25 3.06
C SER A 156 -1.69 -11.78 2.86
N GLN A 157 -1.35 -11.20 1.72
CA GLN A 157 -1.70 -9.82 1.36
C GLN A 157 -3.22 -9.63 1.27
N VAL A 158 -3.93 -10.57 0.63
CA VAL A 158 -5.38 -10.52 0.51
C VAL A 158 -6.06 -10.66 1.88
N ILE A 159 -5.62 -11.61 2.72
CA ILE A 159 -6.15 -11.74 4.08
C ILE A 159 -5.98 -10.44 4.87
N LEU A 160 -4.81 -9.79 4.76
CA LEU A 160 -4.56 -8.52 5.41
C LEU A 160 -5.52 -7.43 4.90
N ALA A 161 -5.65 -7.30 3.58
CA ALA A 161 -6.54 -6.32 2.97
C ALA A 161 -8.00 -6.50 3.41
N LEU A 162 -8.54 -7.72 3.27
CA LEU A 162 -9.93 -8.01 3.62
C LEU A 162 -10.19 -7.83 5.13
N SER A 163 -9.23 -8.24 5.98
CA SER A 163 -9.32 -8.05 7.43
C SER A 163 -9.38 -6.58 7.83
N THR A 164 -8.75 -5.68 7.08
CA THR A 164 -8.79 -4.24 7.32
C THR A 164 -10.22 -3.69 7.21
N TYR A 165 -11.03 -4.28 6.33
CA TYR A 165 -12.47 -3.95 6.17
C TYR A 165 -13.41 -4.81 7.03
N GLY A 166 -12.87 -5.63 7.94
CA GLY A 166 -13.65 -6.49 8.81
C GLY A 166 -14.25 -7.72 8.12
N ILE A 167 -13.80 -8.06 6.91
CA ILE A 167 -14.22 -9.24 6.18
C ILE A 167 -13.49 -10.46 6.76
N ASP A 168 -14.25 -11.44 7.26
CA ASP A 168 -13.72 -12.68 7.83
C ASP A 168 -13.53 -13.73 6.72
N CYS A 169 -12.30 -13.87 6.24
CA CYS A 169 -11.94 -14.79 5.16
C CYS A 169 -12.28 -16.28 5.45
N ASN A 170 -12.62 -16.63 6.71
CA ASN A 170 -13.05 -18.00 7.06
C ASN A 170 -14.58 -18.18 7.02
N LYS A 171 -15.34 -17.10 7.02
CA LYS A 171 -16.81 -17.14 7.14
C LYS A 171 -17.52 -16.50 5.96
N ASP A 172 -16.92 -15.45 5.42
CA ASP A 172 -17.51 -14.67 4.33
C ASP A 172 -17.09 -15.29 2.99
N ALA A 173 -17.35 -16.60 2.84
CA ALA A 173 -17.23 -17.27 1.54
C ALA A 173 -18.30 -16.75 0.58
N ARG A 174 -17.95 -16.65 -0.70
CA ARG A 174 -18.89 -16.36 -1.80
C ARG A 174 -19.98 -17.40 -1.90
#